data_57a08763651a40fe38501113a0da2969
#
_entry.id   57a08763651a40fe38501113a0da2969
#
_cell.length_a   1.000
_cell.length_b   1.000
_cell.length_c   1.000
_cell.angle_alpha   90.00
_cell.angle_beta   90.00
_cell.angle_gamma   90.00
#
_symmetry.space_group_name_H-M   'P 1'
#
loop_
_entity.id
_entity.type
_entity.pdbx_description
1 polymer ?
#
loop_
_entity_poly.entity_id
_entity_poly.type
_entity_poly.pdbx_seq_one_letter_code
_entity_poly.pdbx_strand_id
1 'polypeptide(L)'
;MLTQIINGKIFTPQGWIEDGSVVIRDSHILEVTNCDLPLTGAKQVDARGRYIVPGYVCMHAHGGGGRDFTECTEEAFRSAIAAHLKHGATTIFPTISSSSYDNVKQGIAVCEQLMAEKGSPVMGLHLEGPYLNPKRASDQFGDKLAEPDPAAYKALVESTDCIKRWDASPELPGALEFAAYLKSKGIVATISHTEAEYQEVKDAYEAGFTHVSHFYNGMPGFHKCREYKYEGTVESVYLIDGITIELIADGRHLPDTILKLASKVKGVEKTCLVTASLAYAGVDAKDVDDPNIIIEDGVCKSRETKQLVGSVATMDVLVQNMVKAGVPLEDVLRMASETPAKIMGVYDKKGSLEKDKDADILILDKKLRIRSAWSKGQMIEGI
;
A
#
# COMPACT_ATOMS: atom_id res chain seq x y z
N MET A 1 15.50 15.13 20.39
CA MET A 1 14.36 15.75 21.11
C MET A 1 13.57 14.63 21.80
N LEU A 2 13.05 14.88 23.01
CA LEU A 2 12.20 13.92 23.73
C LEU A 2 10.74 14.42 23.67
N THR A 3 9.85 13.55 23.19
CA THR A 3 8.40 13.82 23.11
C THR A 3 7.66 12.68 23.81
N GLN A 4 6.64 13.01 24.58
CA GLN A 4 5.78 12.04 25.25
C GLN A 4 4.33 12.30 24.84
N ILE A 5 3.67 11.31 24.24
CA ILE A 5 2.24 11.33 23.92
C ILE A 5 1.53 10.63 25.07
N ILE A 6 0.58 11.32 25.72
CA ILE A 6 -0.12 10.88 26.94
C ILE A 6 -1.63 10.87 26.74
N ASN A 7 -2.36 10.32 27.70
CA ASN A 7 -3.84 10.33 27.77
C ASN A 7 -4.50 9.76 26.51
N GLY A 8 -4.01 8.64 25.99
CA GLY A 8 -4.58 8.00 24.82
C GLY A 8 -4.71 6.49 24.96
N LYS A 9 -5.59 5.92 24.14
CA LYS A 9 -5.72 4.48 23.97
C LYS A 9 -4.76 4.02 22.90
N ILE A 10 -3.73 3.24 23.28
CA ILE A 10 -2.61 2.86 22.40
C ILE A 10 -2.87 1.49 21.81
N PHE A 11 -2.74 1.36 20.49
CA PHE A 11 -2.79 0.09 19.78
C PHE A 11 -1.39 -0.50 19.62
N THR A 12 -1.17 -1.69 20.17
CA THR A 12 0.09 -2.44 20.10
C THR A 12 -0.14 -3.82 19.48
N PRO A 13 0.90 -4.58 19.12
CA PRO A 13 0.75 -5.97 18.67
C PRO A 13 0.02 -6.87 19.66
N GLN A 14 0.13 -6.57 20.96
CA GLN A 14 -0.50 -7.33 22.04
C GLN A 14 -1.95 -6.88 22.32
N GLY A 15 -2.44 -5.84 21.63
CA GLY A 15 -3.77 -5.26 21.81
C GLY A 15 -3.71 -3.84 22.37
N TRP A 16 -4.83 -3.40 22.95
CA TRP A 16 -4.99 -2.03 23.45
C TRP A 16 -4.42 -1.83 24.84
N ILE A 17 -3.72 -0.71 25.01
CA ILE A 17 -3.33 -0.17 26.32
C ILE A 17 -4.23 1.06 26.59
N GLU A 18 -5.01 1.00 27.64
CA GLU A 18 -5.82 2.14 28.10
C GLU A 18 -4.93 3.12 28.89
N ASP A 19 -5.15 4.41 28.71
CA ASP A 19 -4.47 5.48 29.44
C ASP A 19 -2.93 5.37 29.49
N GLY A 20 -2.35 4.88 28.38
CA GLY A 20 -0.90 4.70 28.26
C GLY A 20 -0.18 5.92 27.71
N SER A 21 1.15 5.80 27.64
CA SER A 21 1.97 6.81 26.98
C SER A 21 2.98 6.20 26.00
N VAL A 22 3.30 6.96 24.93
CA VAL A 22 4.33 6.66 23.96
C VAL A 22 5.43 7.70 24.09
N VAL A 23 6.64 7.24 24.35
CA VAL A 23 7.82 8.13 24.49
C VAL A 23 8.66 8.02 23.21
N ILE A 24 8.91 9.16 22.60
CA ILE A 24 9.70 9.29 21.36
C ILE A 24 11.03 9.97 21.69
N ARG A 25 12.13 9.39 21.23
CA ARG A 25 13.44 10.02 21.24
C ARG A 25 13.93 10.17 19.81
N ASP A 26 14.05 11.41 19.36
CA ASP A 26 14.43 11.75 17.98
C ASP A 26 13.51 11.07 16.95
N SER A 27 13.97 10.04 16.24
CA SER A 27 13.20 9.33 15.21
C SER A 27 12.60 8.01 15.67
N HIS A 28 12.82 7.58 16.93
CA HIS A 28 12.45 6.24 17.37
C HIS A 28 11.54 6.25 18.60
N ILE A 29 10.76 5.22 18.74
CA ILE A 29 9.98 4.92 19.93
C ILE A 29 10.96 4.43 21.02
N LEU A 30 11.05 5.16 22.10
CA LEU A 30 11.87 4.78 23.25
C LEU A 30 11.15 3.81 24.17
N GLU A 31 9.83 4.03 24.37
CA GLU A 31 9.01 3.23 25.27
C GLU A 31 7.53 3.36 24.93
N VAL A 32 6.79 2.28 25.11
CA VAL A 32 5.33 2.23 25.11
C VAL A 32 4.90 1.63 26.44
N THR A 33 4.11 2.37 27.23
CA THR A 33 3.79 1.98 28.60
C THR A 33 2.31 2.20 28.94
N ASN A 34 1.83 1.47 29.91
CA ASN A 34 0.46 1.58 30.45
C ASN A 34 0.32 2.64 31.56
N CYS A 35 1.28 3.51 31.72
CA CYS A 35 1.23 4.61 32.67
C CYS A 35 1.95 5.84 32.13
N ASP A 36 1.64 7.00 32.69
CA ASP A 36 2.40 8.20 32.41
C ASP A 36 3.71 8.20 33.19
N LEU A 37 4.80 8.33 32.47
CA LEU A 37 6.14 8.44 33.05
C LEU A 37 6.44 9.92 33.36
N PRO A 38 6.92 10.25 34.56
CA PRO A 38 7.35 11.61 34.89
C PRO A 38 8.69 11.91 34.19
N LEU A 39 8.63 12.42 32.96
CA LEU A 39 9.82 12.72 32.16
C LEU A 39 10.14 14.21 32.17
N THR A 40 11.21 14.58 32.87
CA THR A 40 11.69 15.98 32.89
C THR A 40 12.25 16.38 31.53
N GLY A 41 11.77 17.52 31.00
CA GLY A 41 12.24 18.08 29.72
C GLY A 41 11.64 17.45 28.47
N ALA A 42 10.70 16.52 28.59
CA ALA A 42 9.96 16.01 27.46
C ALA A 42 8.86 16.99 27.02
N LYS A 43 8.71 17.18 25.71
CA LYS A 43 7.54 17.85 25.12
C LYS A 43 6.34 16.91 25.27
N GLN A 44 5.35 17.31 26.06
CA GLN A 44 4.13 16.52 26.19
C GLN A 44 3.10 16.86 25.11
N VAL A 45 2.45 15.81 24.59
CA VAL A 45 1.32 15.88 23.65
C VAL A 45 0.16 15.11 24.25
N ASP A 46 -0.92 15.79 24.57
CA ASP A 46 -2.13 15.19 25.14
C ASP A 46 -3.03 14.63 24.03
N ALA A 47 -3.18 13.31 23.96
CA ALA A 47 -4.07 12.66 23.00
C ALA A 47 -5.57 12.83 23.36
N ARG A 48 -5.91 13.29 24.56
CA ARG A 48 -7.29 13.58 24.98
C ARG A 48 -8.25 12.39 24.84
N GLY A 49 -7.83 11.21 25.25
CA GLY A 49 -8.61 9.97 25.19
C GLY A 49 -8.82 9.43 23.78
N ARG A 50 -8.01 9.87 22.80
CA ARG A 50 -8.06 9.42 21.42
C ARG A 50 -7.23 8.16 21.24
N TYR A 51 -7.39 7.51 20.06
CA TYR A 51 -6.56 6.38 19.68
C TYR A 51 -5.16 6.86 19.28
N ILE A 52 -4.13 6.19 19.80
CA ILE A 52 -2.74 6.32 19.39
C ILE A 52 -2.41 5.02 18.65
N VAL A 53 -2.16 5.10 17.34
CA VAL A 53 -1.99 3.92 16.49
C VAL A 53 -0.73 4.04 15.63
N PRO A 54 -0.18 2.93 15.09
CA PRO A 54 0.91 2.99 14.13
C PRO A 54 0.53 3.79 12.89
N GLY A 55 1.51 4.45 12.30
CA GLY A 55 1.38 5.03 10.97
C GLY A 55 1.09 3.97 9.92
N TYR A 56 0.29 4.32 8.91
CA TYR A 56 -0.07 3.41 7.84
C TYR A 56 1.10 3.15 6.89
N VAL A 57 1.15 1.95 6.33
CA VAL A 57 2.13 1.51 5.33
C VAL A 57 1.41 1.40 3.98
N CYS A 58 1.67 2.34 3.09
CA CYS A 58 1.13 2.36 1.75
C CYS A 58 2.11 1.69 0.78
N MET A 59 1.84 0.45 0.41
CA MET A 59 2.73 -0.35 -0.46
C MET A 59 2.32 -0.34 -1.93
N HIS A 60 1.23 0.38 -2.28
CA HIS A 60 0.74 0.52 -3.65
C HIS A 60 -0.01 1.85 -3.79
N ALA A 61 0.58 2.80 -4.48
CA ALA A 61 -0.01 4.08 -4.87
C ALA A 61 0.69 4.61 -6.11
N HIS A 62 -0.07 5.01 -7.13
CA HIS A 62 0.48 5.57 -8.39
C HIS A 62 0.76 7.05 -8.29
N GLY A 63 0.07 7.76 -7.40
CA GLY A 63 0.27 9.19 -7.25
C GLY A 63 -0.59 9.81 -6.15
N GLY A 64 -0.54 11.12 -6.08
CA GLY A 64 -1.27 11.96 -5.15
C GLY A 64 -0.88 13.43 -5.30
N GLY A 65 -1.67 14.35 -4.72
CA GLY A 65 -1.36 15.78 -4.76
C GLY A 65 -1.26 16.38 -6.16
N GLY A 66 -1.93 15.77 -7.13
CA GLY A 66 -1.95 16.21 -8.53
C GLY A 66 -0.81 15.65 -9.39
N ARG A 67 0.01 14.73 -8.87
CA ARG A 67 1.19 14.19 -9.59
C ARG A 67 1.22 12.66 -9.54
N ASP A 68 1.79 12.06 -10.58
CA ASP A 68 1.94 10.60 -10.72
C ASP A 68 3.41 10.19 -10.57
N PHE A 69 3.67 9.08 -9.86
CA PHE A 69 5.03 8.58 -9.68
C PHE A 69 5.67 8.11 -11.00
N THR A 70 4.86 7.73 -12.00
CA THR A 70 5.34 7.35 -13.35
C THR A 70 5.90 8.54 -14.13
N GLU A 71 5.70 9.79 -13.66
CA GLU A 71 6.40 10.96 -14.17
C GLU A 71 7.92 10.88 -13.91
N CYS A 72 8.32 10.08 -12.91
CA CYS A 72 9.72 9.82 -12.53
C CYS A 72 10.54 11.10 -12.26
N THR A 73 9.88 12.15 -11.77
CA THR A 73 10.52 13.40 -11.38
C THR A 73 10.52 13.57 -9.86
N GLU A 74 11.53 14.23 -9.32
CA GLU A 74 11.61 14.52 -7.87
C GLU A 74 10.40 15.31 -7.39
N GLU A 75 9.93 16.30 -8.18
CA GLU A 75 8.75 17.11 -7.87
C GLU A 75 7.49 16.24 -7.74
N ALA A 76 7.26 15.29 -8.69
CA ALA A 76 6.11 14.42 -8.66
C ALA A 76 6.14 13.50 -7.42
N PHE A 77 7.30 12.91 -7.13
CA PHE A 77 7.47 12.07 -5.94
C PHE A 77 7.20 12.85 -4.65
N ARG A 78 7.79 14.04 -4.49
CA ARG A 78 7.60 14.85 -3.29
C ARG A 78 6.15 15.29 -3.11
N SER A 79 5.48 15.71 -4.19
CA SER A 79 4.07 16.11 -4.14
C SER A 79 3.17 14.96 -3.71
N ALA A 80 3.31 13.80 -4.35
CA ALA A 80 2.51 12.63 -4.02
C ALA A 80 2.78 12.11 -2.59
N ILE A 81 4.04 12.04 -2.18
CA ILE A 81 4.43 11.64 -0.82
C ILE A 81 3.83 12.60 0.22
N ALA A 82 3.92 13.91 -0.01
CA ALA A 82 3.36 14.90 0.91
C ALA A 82 1.83 14.77 1.06
N ALA A 83 1.12 14.46 -0.02
CA ALA A 83 -0.31 14.18 0.03
C ALA A 83 -0.60 12.95 0.89
N HIS A 84 0.10 11.83 0.65
CA HIS A 84 -0.10 10.59 1.40
C HIS A 84 0.27 10.72 2.89
N LEU A 85 1.33 11.46 3.23
CA LEU A 85 1.71 11.73 4.62
C LEU A 85 0.60 12.40 5.42
N LYS A 86 -0.09 13.40 4.85
CA LYS A 86 -1.22 14.09 5.49
C LYS A 86 -2.39 13.15 5.79
N HIS A 87 -2.49 12.04 5.05
CA HIS A 87 -3.50 11.01 5.20
C HIS A 87 -2.99 9.75 5.91
N GLY A 88 -1.91 9.91 6.70
CA GLY A 88 -1.42 8.91 7.63
C GLY A 88 -0.51 7.82 7.05
N ALA A 89 -0.18 7.86 5.76
CA ALA A 89 0.80 6.94 5.17
C ALA A 89 2.22 7.41 5.53
N THR A 90 2.72 7.01 6.69
CA THR A 90 4.06 7.37 7.18
C THR A 90 5.17 6.50 6.61
N THR A 91 4.79 5.45 5.90
CA THR A 91 5.67 4.60 5.11
C THR A 91 5.06 4.41 3.73
N ILE A 92 5.85 4.63 2.68
CA ILE A 92 5.35 4.56 1.30
C ILE A 92 6.34 3.83 0.39
N PHE A 93 5.78 3.04 -0.53
CA PHE A 93 6.45 2.44 -1.67
C PHE A 93 5.82 3.02 -2.93
N PRO A 94 6.39 4.07 -3.53
CA PRO A 94 5.89 4.64 -4.78
C PRO A 94 5.74 3.58 -5.86
N THR A 95 4.63 3.63 -6.62
CA THR A 95 4.36 2.70 -7.71
C THR A 95 4.63 3.36 -9.05
N ILE A 96 5.56 2.82 -9.83
CA ILE A 96 5.74 3.18 -11.23
C ILE A 96 4.99 2.14 -12.08
N SER A 97 4.00 2.61 -12.83
CA SER A 97 3.28 1.80 -13.81
C SER A 97 4.16 1.48 -15.01
N SER A 98 3.72 0.55 -15.86
CA SER A 98 4.40 0.18 -17.10
C SER A 98 4.92 1.40 -17.86
N SER A 99 6.22 1.46 -18.06
CA SER A 99 6.92 2.62 -18.63
C SER A 99 8.16 2.16 -19.41
N SER A 100 8.82 3.09 -20.12
CA SER A 100 10.09 2.78 -20.77
C SER A 100 11.19 2.45 -19.73
N TYR A 101 12.15 1.65 -20.11
CA TYR A 101 13.28 1.30 -19.25
C TYR A 101 14.05 2.51 -18.75
N ASP A 102 14.23 3.53 -19.60
CA ASP A 102 14.94 4.76 -19.21
C ASP A 102 14.14 5.58 -18.21
N ASN A 103 12.81 5.63 -18.36
CA ASN A 103 11.95 6.30 -17.38
C ASN A 103 11.98 5.56 -16.02
N VAL A 104 11.94 4.23 -16.03
CA VAL A 104 12.05 3.44 -14.79
C VAL A 104 13.40 3.69 -14.10
N LYS A 105 14.53 3.74 -14.85
CA LYS A 105 15.84 4.08 -14.27
C LYS A 105 15.87 5.49 -13.65
N GLN A 106 15.21 6.44 -14.27
CA GLN A 106 15.07 7.78 -13.70
C GLN A 106 14.28 7.76 -12.40
N GLY A 107 13.15 7.03 -12.37
CA GLY A 107 12.36 6.86 -11.15
C GLY A 107 13.12 6.14 -10.04
N ILE A 108 13.95 5.15 -10.37
CA ILE A 108 14.86 4.49 -9.43
C ILE A 108 15.81 5.51 -8.80
N ALA A 109 16.47 6.35 -9.61
CA ALA A 109 17.41 7.35 -9.12
C ALA A 109 16.73 8.35 -8.18
N VAL A 110 15.51 8.81 -8.51
CA VAL A 110 14.71 9.68 -7.62
C VAL A 110 14.35 8.95 -6.32
N CYS A 111 13.92 7.69 -6.41
CA CYS A 111 13.58 6.90 -5.23
C CYS A 111 14.78 6.72 -4.30
N GLU A 112 15.95 6.36 -4.82
CA GLU A 112 17.20 6.22 -4.06
C GLU A 112 17.61 7.52 -3.37
N GLN A 113 17.53 8.65 -4.10
CA GLN A 113 17.78 9.98 -3.52
C GLN A 113 16.86 10.23 -2.32
N LEU A 114 15.56 10.01 -2.48
CA LEU A 114 14.58 10.22 -1.41
C LEU A 114 14.77 9.25 -0.25
N MET A 115 15.10 7.98 -0.50
CA MET A 115 15.38 6.99 0.55
C MET A 115 16.60 7.38 1.41
N ALA A 116 17.60 8.03 0.83
CA ALA A 116 18.81 8.49 1.52
C ALA A 116 18.55 9.72 2.42
N GLU A 117 17.44 10.42 2.25
CA GLU A 117 17.12 11.60 3.04
C GLU A 117 16.74 11.24 4.47
N LYS A 118 17.26 12.01 5.44
CA LYS A 118 16.90 11.84 6.85
C LYS A 118 15.41 12.11 7.05
N GLY A 119 14.72 11.15 7.64
CA GLY A 119 13.28 11.28 7.93
C GLY A 119 12.37 10.91 6.76
N SER A 120 12.92 10.46 5.63
CA SER A 120 12.11 10.03 4.48
C SER A 120 11.15 8.89 4.83
N PRO A 121 9.89 8.96 4.39
CA PRO A 121 8.93 7.87 4.52
C PRO A 121 9.09 6.78 3.44
N VAL A 122 9.92 7.03 2.42
CA VAL A 122 10.13 6.09 1.30
C VAL A 122 11.01 4.93 1.75
N MET A 123 10.54 3.70 1.51
CA MET A 123 11.23 2.47 1.93
C MET A 123 11.59 1.56 0.76
N GLY A 124 11.31 1.97 -0.46
CA GLY A 124 11.59 1.25 -1.69
C GLY A 124 10.61 1.61 -2.79
N LEU A 125 10.71 0.91 -3.90
CA LEU A 125 9.92 1.12 -5.11
C LEU A 125 9.09 -0.11 -5.43
N HIS A 126 7.86 0.10 -5.89
CA HIS A 126 7.00 -0.88 -6.51
C HIS A 126 6.94 -0.64 -8.03
N LEU A 127 7.12 -1.70 -8.83
CA LEU A 127 6.96 -1.69 -10.27
C LEU A 127 5.70 -2.48 -10.65
N GLU A 128 4.71 -1.85 -11.25
CA GLU A 128 3.52 -2.50 -11.79
C GLU A 128 3.66 -2.68 -13.31
N GLY A 129 4.06 -3.87 -13.72
CA GLY A 129 4.37 -4.19 -15.12
C GLY A 129 5.83 -3.90 -15.51
N PRO A 130 6.17 -4.01 -16.79
CA PRO A 130 5.32 -4.12 -17.98
C PRO A 130 4.81 -5.55 -18.28
N TYR A 131 5.11 -6.52 -17.47
CA TYR A 131 4.86 -7.95 -17.67
C TYR A 131 3.42 -8.34 -17.29
N LEU A 132 2.43 -7.66 -17.90
CA LEU A 132 1.00 -7.82 -17.61
C LEU A 132 0.26 -8.38 -18.83
N ASN A 133 -0.81 -9.17 -18.56
CA ASN A 133 -1.63 -9.73 -19.64
C ASN A 133 -2.46 -8.62 -20.33
N PRO A 134 -2.31 -8.43 -21.65
CA PRO A 134 -3.02 -7.37 -22.39
C PRO A 134 -4.55 -7.44 -22.31
N LYS A 135 -5.11 -8.63 -22.04
CA LYS A 135 -6.57 -8.77 -21.89
C LYS A 135 -7.11 -8.19 -20.56
N ARG A 136 -6.24 -8.03 -19.57
CA ARG A 136 -6.59 -7.56 -18.21
C ARG A 136 -5.93 -6.25 -17.84
N ALA A 137 -4.90 -5.86 -18.59
CA ALA A 137 -4.29 -4.56 -18.45
C ALA A 137 -5.29 -3.48 -18.90
N SER A 138 -5.34 -2.38 -18.15
CA SER A 138 -6.16 -1.24 -18.54
C SER A 138 -5.51 -0.47 -19.70
N ASP A 139 -6.30 0.33 -20.42
CA ASP A 139 -5.84 1.16 -21.53
C ASP A 139 -4.71 2.12 -21.14
N GLN A 140 -4.58 2.43 -19.83
CA GLN A 140 -3.49 3.29 -19.32
C GLN A 140 -2.09 2.69 -19.50
N PHE A 141 -1.95 1.38 -19.68
CA PHE A 141 -0.65 0.74 -19.93
C PHE A 141 -0.24 0.81 -21.42
N GLY A 142 -1.20 0.92 -22.34
CA GLY A 142 -0.97 1.12 -23.78
C GLY A 142 0.01 0.12 -24.37
N ASP A 143 0.87 0.59 -25.29
CA ASP A 143 1.88 -0.22 -26.00
C ASP A 143 3.11 -0.60 -25.16
N LYS A 144 3.06 -0.37 -23.84
CA LYS A 144 4.21 -0.58 -22.94
C LYS A 144 4.26 -1.97 -22.33
N LEU A 145 3.32 -2.86 -22.69
CA LEU A 145 3.30 -4.24 -22.19
C LEU A 145 4.35 -5.11 -22.90
N ALA A 146 4.93 -6.03 -22.15
CA ALA A 146 5.97 -6.93 -22.64
C ALA A 146 5.91 -8.27 -21.92
N GLU A 147 6.57 -9.29 -22.48
CA GLU A 147 6.90 -10.53 -21.77
C GLU A 147 8.18 -10.33 -20.94
N PRO A 148 8.36 -11.06 -19.82
CA PRO A 148 9.57 -11.02 -19.02
C PRO A 148 10.85 -11.35 -19.83
N ASP A 149 11.72 -10.34 -19.97
CA ASP A 149 13.05 -10.50 -20.60
C ASP A 149 14.12 -10.67 -19.51
N PRO A 150 14.75 -11.85 -19.39
CA PRO A 150 15.77 -12.10 -18.37
C PRO A 150 16.97 -11.15 -18.42
N ALA A 151 17.38 -10.70 -19.59
CA ALA A 151 18.50 -9.76 -19.71
C ALA A 151 18.11 -8.40 -19.14
N ALA A 152 16.90 -7.96 -19.43
CA ALA A 152 16.37 -6.67 -19.04
C ALA A 152 16.08 -6.59 -17.53
N TYR A 153 15.27 -7.51 -16.99
CA TYR A 153 14.90 -7.42 -15.56
C TYR A 153 16.08 -7.70 -14.62
N LYS A 154 17.02 -8.61 -15.01
CA LYS A 154 18.22 -8.87 -14.20
C LYS A 154 19.12 -7.63 -14.15
N ALA A 155 19.38 -7.00 -15.29
CA ALA A 155 20.18 -5.79 -15.35
C ALA A 155 19.57 -4.67 -14.46
N LEU A 156 18.24 -4.54 -14.44
CA LEU A 156 17.58 -3.53 -13.62
C LEU A 156 17.70 -3.86 -12.12
N VAL A 157 17.38 -5.09 -11.72
CA VAL A 157 17.46 -5.52 -10.31
C VAL A 157 18.89 -5.47 -9.78
N GLU A 158 19.90 -5.79 -10.61
CA GLU A 158 21.30 -5.75 -10.21
C GLU A 158 21.88 -4.32 -10.11
N SER A 159 21.19 -3.34 -10.70
CA SER A 159 21.62 -1.93 -10.64
C SER A 159 21.20 -1.20 -9.38
N THR A 160 20.26 -1.74 -8.58
CA THR A 160 19.68 -1.04 -7.43
C THR A 160 19.12 -1.99 -6.37
N ASP A 161 19.14 -1.55 -5.12
CA ASP A 161 18.46 -2.21 -4.02
C ASP A 161 17.08 -1.59 -3.69
N CYS A 162 16.65 -0.57 -4.43
CA CYS A 162 15.41 0.13 -4.09
C CYS A 162 14.14 -0.59 -4.57
N ILE A 163 14.21 -1.50 -5.56
CA ILE A 163 13.06 -2.28 -6.02
C ILE A 163 12.70 -3.30 -4.94
N LYS A 164 11.52 -3.17 -4.34
CA LYS A 164 11.05 -4.07 -3.26
C LYS A 164 9.91 -4.97 -3.67
N ARG A 165 9.20 -4.59 -4.73
CA ARG A 165 8.06 -5.32 -5.26
C ARG A 165 7.97 -5.13 -6.77
N TRP A 166 7.60 -6.22 -7.48
CA TRP A 166 7.38 -6.17 -8.92
C TRP A 166 6.20 -7.07 -9.31
N ASP A 167 5.25 -6.48 -10.03
CA ASP A 167 4.01 -7.14 -10.44
C ASP A 167 4.15 -7.74 -11.85
N ALA A 168 3.60 -8.96 -12.03
CA ALA A 168 3.52 -9.62 -13.33
C ALA A 168 2.30 -10.56 -13.39
N SER A 169 1.88 -10.89 -14.61
CA SER A 169 0.88 -11.93 -14.89
C SER A 169 1.58 -13.29 -15.01
N PRO A 170 1.25 -14.26 -14.15
CA PRO A 170 2.01 -15.51 -14.03
C PRO A 170 1.91 -16.43 -15.24
N GLU A 171 0.85 -16.30 -16.04
CA GLU A 171 0.60 -17.08 -17.26
C GLU A 171 1.47 -16.64 -18.45
N LEU A 172 2.19 -15.51 -18.34
CA LEU A 172 3.07 -15.06 -19.43
C LEU A 172 4.32 -15.93 -19.54
N PRO A 173 4.82 -16.17 -20.77
CA PRO A 173 6.08 -16.88 -20.97
C PRO A 173 7.22 -16.24 -20.17
N GLY A 174 7.97 -17.04 -19.40
CA GLY A 174 9.09 -16.55 -18.58
C GLY A 174 8.70 -15.93 -17.22
N ALA A 175 7.41 -15.84 -16.89
CA ALA A 175 6.97 -15.22 -15.63
C ALA A 175 7.34 -16.05 -14.40
N LEU A 176 7.38 -17.37 -14.48
CA LEU A 176 7.77 -18.23 -13.37
C LEU A 176 9.28 -18.09 -13.06
N GLU A 177 10.13 -18.05 -14.08
CA GLU A 177 11.56 -17.78 -13.94
C GLU A 177 11.84 -16.38 -13.39
N PHE A 178 11.05 -15.39 -13.84
CA PHE A 178 11.10 -14.03 -13.30
C PHE A 178 10.80 -14.02 -11.80
N ALA A 179 9.70 -14.67 -11.36
CA ALA A 179 9.34 -14.73 -9.95
C ALA A 179 10.40 -15.44 -9.10
N ALA A 180 10.93 -16.57 -9.59
CA ALA A 180 12.01 -17.29 -8.92
C ALA A 180 13.27 -16.41 -8.74
N TYR A 181 13.60 -15.61 -9.74
CA TYR A 181 14.70 -14.67 -9.66
C TYR A 181 14.42 -13.56 -8.63
N LEU A 182 13.24 -12.92 -8.66
CA LEU A 182 12.87 -11.90 -7.68
C LEU A 182 12.93 -12.45 -6.25
N LYS A 183 12.38 -13.65 -6.03
CA LYS A 183 12.46 -14.35 -4.73
C LYS A 183 13.91 -14.52 -4.26
N SER A 184 14.82 -14.88 -5.15
CA SER A 184 16.25 -15.03 -4.83
C SER A 184 16.92 -13.71 -4.40
N LYS A 185 16.35 -12.58 -4.79
CA LYS A 185 16.80 -11.22 -4.45
C LYS A 185 16.03 -10.60 -3.29
N GLY A 186 15.06 -11.32 -2.70
CA GLY A 186 14.22 -10.80 -1.62
C GLY A 186 13.22 -9.74 -2.07
N ILE A 187 12.87 -9.72 -3.36
CA ILE A 187 11.87 -8.83 -3.95
C ILE A 187 10.52 -9.56 -4.01
N VAL A 188 9.45 -8.89 -3.61
CA VAL A 188 8.10 -9.47 -3.63
C VAL A 188 7.61 -9.57 -5.08
N ALA A 189 7.48 -10.81 -5.59
CA ALA A 189 6.81 -11.08 -6.85
C ALA A 189 5.30 -11.12 -6.63
N THR A 190 4.55 -10.33 -7.40
CA THR A 190 3.10 -10.13 -7.20
C THR A 190 2.32 -10.49 -8.44
N ILE A 191 1.25 -11.27 -8.29
CA ILE A 191 0.28 -11.56 -9.35
C ILE A 191 -0.59 -10.33 -9.58
N SER A 192 -0.65 -9.85 -10.81
CA SER A 192 -1.43 -8.67 -11.21
C SER A 192 -1.92 -8.79 -12.65
N HIS A 193 -3.10 -8.21 -12.94
CA HIS A 193 -3.68 -8.11 -14.29
C HIS A 193 -3.63 -9.42 -15.10
N THR A 194 -4.19 -10.48 -14.55
CA THR A 194 -4.01 -11.87 -14.98
C THR A 194 -5.29 -12.54 -15.46
N GLU A 195 -5.16 -13.54 -16.33
CA GLU A 195 -6.20 -14.52 -16.68
C GLU A 195 -5.96 -15.88 -16.01
N ALA A 196 -4.97 -16.00 -15.13
CA ALA A 196 -4.52 -17.26 -14.55
C ALA A 196 -5.63 -18.03 -13.82
N GLU A 197 -5.75 -19.31 -14.11
CA GLU A 197 -6.60 -20.28 -13.42
C GLU A 197 -5.83 -21.01 -12.32
N TYR A 198 -6.47 -21.94 -11.62
CA TYR A 198 -5.93 -22.55 -10.41
C TYR A 198 -4.54 -23.17 -10.56
N GLN A 199 -4.30 -23.94 -11.64
CA GLN A 199 -3.00 -24.58 -11.80
C GLN A 199 -1.89 -23.55 -12.03
N GLU A 200 -2.16 -22.52 -12.83
CA GLU A 200 -1.21 -21.44 -13.12
C GLU A 200 -0.90 -20.62 -11.85
N VAL A 201 -1.93 -20.30 -11.04
CA VAL A 201 -1.73 -19.61 -9.75
C VAL A 201 -0.93 -20.47 -8.77
N LYS A 202 -1.16 -21.78 -8.75
CA LYS A 202 -0.41 -22.71 -7.92
C LYS A 202 1.06 -22.80 -8.34
N ASP A 203 1.31 -22.97 -9.63
CA ASP A 203 2.67 -23.02 -10.18
C ASP A 203 3.40 -21.68 -9.93
N ALA A 204 2.68 -20.56 -10.06
CA ALA A 204 3.18 -19.23 -9.74
C ALA A 204 3.59 -19.11 -8.25
N TYR A 205 2.77 -19.62 -7.35
CA TYR A 205 3.09 -19.61 -5.91
C TYR A 205 4.35 -20.44 -5.61
N GLU A 206 4.47 -21.63 -6.21
CA GLU A 206 5.65 -22.49 -6.07
C GLU A 206 6.91 -21.82 -6.63
N ALA A 207 6.78 -21.07 -7.73
CA ALA A 207 7.87 -20.31 -8.33
C ALA A 207 8.29 -19.08 -7.52
N GLY A 208 7.37 -18.49 -6.71
CA GLY A 208 7.74 -17.37 -5.85
C GLY A 208 6.78 -16.18 -5.84
N PHE A 209 5.69 -16.21 -6.57
CA PHE A 209 4.62 -15.24 -6.41
C PHE A 209 3.92 -15.45 -5.07
N THR A 210 4.05 -14.52 -4.15
CA THR A 210 3.53 -14.64 -2.79
C THR A 210 2.45 -13.62 -2.45
N HIS A 211 2.16 -12.73 -3.38
CA HIS A 211 1.23 -11.62 -3.18
C HIS A 211 0.34 -11.43 -4.40
N VAL A 212 -0.85 -10.86 -4.20
CA VAL A 212 -1.79 -10.52 -5.28
C VAL A 212 -2.19 -9.07 -5.16
N SER A 213 -1.96 -8.31 -6.22
CA SER A 213 -2.27 -6.90 -6.35
C SER A 213 -3.77 -6.67 -6.44
N HIS A 214 -4.28 -5.56 -5.89
CA HIS A 214 -5.67 -5.07 -6.00
C HIS A 214 -6.70 -6.19 -6.21
N PHE A 215 -6.73 -7.14 -5.28
CA PHE A 215 -7.51 -8.38 -5.37
C PHE A 215 -8.95 -8.15 -5.81
N TYR A 216 -9.47 -8.99 -6.71
CA TYR A 216 -10.69 -8.88 -7.52
C TYR A 216 -10.60 -7.95 -8.74
N ASN A 217 -9.65 -7.03 -8.80
CA ASN A 217 -9.53 -6.10 -9.92
C ASN A 217 -8.51 -6.63 -10.93
N GLY A 218 -8.82 -6.55 -12.22
CA GLY A 218 -7.93 -7.02 -13.27
C GLY A 218 -7.66 -8.53 -13.29
N MET A 219 -8.58 -9.35 -12.72
CA MET A 219 -8.45 -10.81 -12.66
C MET A 219 -9.82 -11.49 -12.74
N PRO A 220 -9.91 -12.75 -13.25
CA PRO A 220 -11.16 -13.48 -13.30
C PRO A 220 -11.53 -14.04 -11.92
N GLY A 221 -12.83 -14.02 -11.62
CA GLY A 221 -13.44 -14.86 -10.60
C GLY A 221 -14.18 -16.04 -11.23
N PHE A 222 -14.91 -16.79 -10.41
CA PHE A 222 -15.75 -17.87 -10.85
C PHE A 222 -16.64 -17.46 -12.03
N HIS A 223 -16.53 -18.18 -13.13
CA HIS A 223 -17.22 -17.83 -14.36
C HIS A 223 -17.75 -19.04 -15.12
N LYS A 224 -18.58 -18.78 -16.14
CA LYS A 224 -19.11 -19.80 -17.04
C LYS A 224 -18.52 -19.59 -18.44
N CYS A 225 -17.92 -20.66 -19.00
CA CYS A 225 -17.52 -20.71 -20.39
C CYS A 225 -18.32 -21.80 -21.10
N ARG A 226 -19.16 -21.44 -22.08
CA ARG A 226 -20.14 -22.33 -22.71
C ARG A 226 -21.05 -22.97 -21.66
N GLU A 227 -21.08 -24.31 -21.56
CA GLU A 227 -21.91 -25.07 -20.61
C GLU A 227 -21.21 -25.36 -19.27
N TYR A 228 -19.88 -25.20 -19.19
CA TYR A 228 -19.09 -25.54 -18.02
C TYR A 228 -18.79 -24.33 -17.13
N LYS A 229 -18.46 -24.60 -15.88
CA LYS A 229 -18.06 -23.61 -14.89
C LYS A 229 -16.58 -23.78 -14.58
N TYR A 230 -15.92 -22.66 -14.39
CA TYR A 230 -14.49 -22.57 -14.12
C TYR A 230 -14.24 -21.65 -12.92
N GLU A 231 -13.23 -22.00 -12.15
CA GLU A 231 -12.65 -21.09 -11.17
C GLU A 231 -11.80 -20.04 -11.90
N GLY A 232 -11.58 -18.91 -11.23
CA GLY A 232 -10.64 -17.92 -11.68
C GLY A 232 -9.51 -17.71 -10.68
N THR A 233 -8.73 -16.70 -10.89
CA THR A 233 -7.64 -16.30 -9.99
C THR A 233 -8.16 -16.05 -8.57
N VAL A 234 -9.37 -15.48 -8.42
CA VAL A 234 -9.93 -15.14 -7.11
C VAL A 234 -10.12 -16.39 -6.24
N GLU A 235 -10.75 -17.43 -6.74
CA GLU A 235 -10.98 -18.67 -6.00
C GLU A 235 -9.66 -19.40 -5.74
N SER A 236 -8.76 -19.40 -6.71
CA SER A 236 -7.44 -19.99 -6.61
C SER A 236 -6.62 -19.40 -5.47
N VAL A 237 -6.63 -18.07 -5.36
CA VAL A 237 -5.94 -17.33 -4.30
C VAL A 237 -6.54 -17.63 -2.91
N TYR A 238 -7.85 -17.83 -2.81
CA TYR A 238 -8.47 -18.24 -1.55
C TYR A 238 -8.02 -19.62 -1.10
N LEU A 239 -7.78 -20.56 -2.03
CA LEU A 239 -7.36 -21.93 -1.73
C LEU A 239 -5.86 -22.05 -1.37
N ILE A 240 -5.04 -21.09 -1.74
CA ILE A 240 -3.60 -21.12 -1.49
C ILE A 240 -3.27 -20.23 -0.27
N ASP A 241 -3.14 -20.87 0.89
CA ASP A 241 -2.95 -20.17 2.17
C ASP A 241 -1.73 -19.23 2.20
N GLY A 242 -0.67 -19.57 1.48
CA GLY A 242 0.58 -18.81 1.49
C GLY A 242 0.53 -17.46 0.79
N ILE A 243 -0.48 -17.23 -0.06
CA ILE A 243 -0.64 -15.98 -0.82
C ILE A 243 -1.32 -14.90 0.04
N THR A 244 -0.75 -13.70 0.03
CA THR A 244 -1.32 -12.49 0.64
C THR A 244 -2.05 -11.64 -0.40
N ILE A 245 -3.00 -10.80 0.02
CA ILE A 245 -3.85 -10.01 -0.88
C ILE A 245 -3.90 -8.53 -0.50
N GLU A 246 -4.14 -7.68 -1.49
CA GLU A 246 -4.47 -6.26 -1.34
C GLU A 246 -5.97 -6.03 -1.50
N LEU A 247 -6.54 -5.14 -0.68
CA LEU A 247 -7.90 -4.65 -0.85
C LEU A 247 -7.90 -3.13 -1.05
N ILE A 248 -8.57 -2.68 -2.13
CA ILE A 248 -8.90 -1.27 -2.35
C ILE A 248 -10.26 -1.00 -1.70
N ALA A 249 -10.24 -0.48 -0.47
CA ALA A 249 -11.44 -0.24 0.33
C ALA A 249 -11.98 1.19 0.16
N ASP A 250 -11.98 1.72 -1.05
CA ASP A 250 -12.45 3.08 -1.36
C ASP A 250 -13.99 3.22 -1.41
N GLY A 251 -14.71 2.10 -1.22
CA GLY A 251 -16.17 2.04 -1.25
C GLY A 251 -16.77 1.95 -2.66
N ARG A 252 -15.94 1.78 -3.71
CA ARG A 252 -16.37 1.67 -5.11
C ARG A 252 -15.76 0.48 -5.84
N HIS A 253 -14.47 0.21 -5.68
CA HIS A 253 -13.82 -0.95 -6.28
C HIS A 253 -14.40 -2.26 -5.75
N LEU A 254 -14.64 -2.33 -4.44
CA LEU A 254 -15.21 -3.51 -3.80
C LEU A 254 -16.39 -3.11 -2.91
N PRO A 255 -17.54 -3.81 -2.99
CA PRO A 255 -18.63 -3.60 -2.05
C PRO A 255 -18.27 -4.11 -0.65
N ASP A 256 -18.89 -3.51 0.38
CA ASP A 256 -18.65 -3.82 1.80
C ASP A 256 -18.70 -5.33 2.10
N THR A 257 -19.61 -6.06 1.43
CA THR A 257 -19.76 -7.51 1.58
C THR A 257 -18.54 -8.29 1.08
N ILE A 258 -17.93 -7.87 -0.01
CA ILE A 258 -16.71 -8.49 -0.56
C ILE A 258 -15.50 -8.13 0.30
N LEU A 259 -15.36 -6.89 0.75
CA LEU A 259 -14.30 -6.48 1.69
C LEU A 259 -14.33 -7.38 2.95
N LYS A 260 -15.52 -7.59 3.52
CA LYS A 260 -15.71 -8.44 4.69
C LYS A 260 -15.46 -9.92 4.39
N LEU A 261 -15.89 -10.42 3.23
CA LEU A 261 -15.67 -11.80 2.80
C LEU A 261 -14.17 -12.09 2.65
N ALA A 262 -13.46 -11.26 1.90
CA ALA A 262 -12.04 -11.40 1.66
C ALA A 262 -11.24 -11.39 2.97
N SER A 263 -11.51 -10.41 3.84
CA SER A 263 -10.89 -10.32 5.17
C SER A 263 -11.16 -11.55 6.03
N LYS A 264 -12.40 -12.09 5.98
CA LYS A 264 -12.77 -13.28 6.76
C LYS A 264 -12.09 -14.55 6.25
N VAL A 265 -11.97 -14.72 4.94
CA VAL A 265 -11.41 -15.94 4.33
C VAL A 265 -9.89 -15.96 4.42
N LYS A 266 -9.23 -14.85 4.06
CA LYS A 266 -7.75 -14.76 4.09
C LYS A 266 -7.19 -14.47 5.48
N GLY A 267 -7.97 -13.83 6.33
CA GLY A 267 -7.51 -13.39 7.65
C GLY A 267 -6.67 -12.11 7.61
N VAL A 268 -6.52 -11.49 8.78
CA VAL A 268 -5.85 -10.21 8.95
C VAL A 268 -4.35 -10.25 8.57
N GLU A 269 -3.69 -11.37 8.85
CA GLU A 269 -2.26 -11.54 8.58
C GLU A 269 -1.92 -11.73 7.09
N LYS A 270 -2.94 -11.96 6.26
CA LYS A 270 -2.82 -12.20 4.83
C LYS A 270 -3.47 -11.11 3.98
N THR A 271 -4.09 -10.12 4.61
CA THR A 271 -4.82 -9.05 3.93
C THR A 271 -4.24 -7.71 4.28
N CYS A 272 -3.88 -6.89 3.29
CA CYS A 272 -3.49 -5.50 3.49
C CYS A 272 -4.39 -4.53 2.74
N LEU A 273 -4.44 -3.28 3.22
CA LEU A 273 -5.12 -2.19 2.57
C LEU A 273 -4.14 -1.42 1.70
N VAL A 274 -4.56 -1.11 0.48
CA VAL A 274 -3.79 -0.28 -0.45
C VAL A 274 -4.68 0.74 -1.11
N THR A 275 -4.11 1.89 -1.43
CA THR A 275 -4.87 2.94 -2.12
C THR A 275 -4.98 2.67 -3.61
N ALA A 276 -3.95 2.12 -4.24
CA ALA A 276 -3.79 2.05 -5.69
C ALA A 276 -4.21 3.38 -6.35
N SER A 277 -3.97 4.48 -5.61
CA SER A 277 -4.53 5.79 -5.94
C SER A 277 -3.77 6.45 -7.07
N LEU A 278 -4.52 7.10 -7.96
CA LEU A 278 -4.00 7.90 -9.05
C LEU A 278 -3.52 9.28 -8.56
N ALA A 279 -3.02 10.10 -9.46
CA ALA A 279 -2.48 11.44 -9.21
C ALA A 279 -3.38 12.34 -8.33
N TYR A 280 -4.68 12.15 -8.38
CA TYR A 280 -5.64 13.07 -7.72
C TYR A 280 -5.98 12.71 -6.27
N ALA A 281 -5.32 11.71 -5.67
CA ALA A 281 -5.48 11.42 -4.24
C ALA A 281 -5.06 12.62 -3.39
N GLY A 282 -5.92 12.99 -2.42
CA GLY A 282 -5.68 14.16 -1.57
C GLY A 282 -5.89 15.51 -2.24
N VAL A 283 -6.42 15.54 -3.47
CA VAL A 283 -6.80 16.77 -4.20
C VAL A 283 -8.31 16.97 -4.07
N ASP A 284 -8.75 18.22 -3.84
CA ASP A 284 -10.19 18.53 -3.88
C ASP A 284 -10.72 18.34 -5.30
N ALA A 285 -11.83 17.63 -5.46
CA ALA A 285 -12.41 17.31 -6.78
C ALA A 285 -12.66 18.54 -7.66
N LYS A 286 -12.94 19.71 -7.05
CA LYS A 286 -13.16 20.97 -7.77
C LYS A 286 -11.85 21.55 -8.37
N ASP A 287 -10.69 21.17 -7.83
CA ASP A 287 -9.37 21.66 -8.24
C ASP A 287 -8.73 20.74 -9.30
N VAL A 288 -9.43 19.66 -9.72
CA VAL A 288 -8.98 18.76 -10.78
C VAL A 288 -9.34 19.34 -12.14
N ASP A 289 -8.34 19.85 -12.85
CA ASP A 289 -8.47 20.38 -14.22
C ASP A 289 -7.90 19.38 -15.25
N ASP A 290 -8.66 18.31 -15.50
CA ASP A 290 -8.33 17.30 -16.50
C ASP A 290 -9.51 17.13 -17.48
N PRO A 291 -9.29 17.33 -18.80
CA PRO A 291 -10.37 17.22 -19.79
C PRO A 291 -10.94 15.79 -19.90
N ASN A 292 -10.18 14.75 -19.54
CA ASN A 292 -10.57 13.37 -19.72
C ASN A 292 -11.13 12.73 -18.44
N ILE A 293 -10.87 13.35 -17.29
CA ILE A 293 -11.15 12.77 -15.97
C ILE A 293 -12.18 13.61 -15.21
N ILE A 294 -12.98 12.93 -14.41
CA ILE A 294 -13.85 13.55 -13.40
C ILE A 294 -13.71 12.76 -12.09
N ILE A 295 -13.61 13.50 -10.98
CA ILE A 295 -13.71 12.88 -9.65
C ILE A 295 -15.16 12.93 -9.20
N GLU A 296 -15.77 11.77 -9.09
CA GLU A 296 -17.15 11.61 -8.70
C GLU A 296 -17.30 10.39 -7.80
N ASP A 297 -18.15 10.49 -6.79
CA ASP A 297 -18.34 9.42 -5.79
C ASP A 297 -17.06 8.97 -5.06
N GLY A 298 -16.03 9.81 -4.98
CA GLY A 298 -14.76 9.51 -4.34
C GLY A 298 -13.80 8.65 -5.18
N VAL A 299 -14.04 8.54 -6.48
CA VAL A 299 -13.18 7.81 -7.43
C VAL A 299 -12.97 8.60 -8.71
N CYS A 300 -11.95 8.21 -9.46
CA CYS A 300 -11.62 8.74 -10.77
C CYS A 300 -12.43 8.00 -11.85
N LYS A 301 -13.19 8.74 -12.65
CA LYS A 301 -13.97 8.23 -13.77
C LYS A 301 -13.56 8.90 -15.06
N SER A 302 -13.67 8.18 -16.18
CA SER A 302 -13.59 8.79 -17.51
C SER A 302 -14.72 9.80 -17.69
N ARG A 303 -14.42 10.99 -18.14
CA ARG A 303 -15.44 12.02 -18.40
C ARG A 303 -16.37 11.63 -19.55
N GLU A 304 -15.82 10.92 -20.54
CA GLU A 304 -16.57 10.47 -21.73
C GLU A 304 -17.45 9.26 -21.41
N THR A 305 -16.86 8.18 -20.90
CA THR A 305 -17.58 6.89 -20.74
C THR A 305 -18.22 6.71 -19.36
N LYS A 306 -17.87 7.55 -18.38
CA LYS A 306 -18.25 7.43 -16.97
C LYS A 306 -17.79 6.13 -16.29
N GLN A 307 -16.93 5.37 -16.95
CA GLN A 307 -16.34 4.17 -16.39
C GLN A 307 -15.31 4.52 -15.33
N LEU A 308 -15.14 3.62 -14.37
CA LEU A 308 -14.12 3.71 -13.32
C LEU A 308 -12.73 3.62 -13.97
N VAL A 309 -11.87 4.61 -13.68
CA VAL A 309 -10.48 4.65 -14.10
C VAL A 309 -9.56 4.19 -12.97
N GLY A 310 -9.84 4.61 -11.74
CA GLY A 310 -9.06 4.20 -10.59
C GLY A 310 -9.47 4.89 -9.29
N SER A 311 -8.78 4.54 -8.21
CA SER A 311 -8.99 5.11 -6.88
C SER A 311 -8.36 6.51 -6.78
N VAL A 312 -8.95 7.35 -5.94
CA VAL A 312 -8.34 8.58 -5.42
C VAL A 312 -8.39 8.61 -3.88
N ALA A 313 -8.72 7.46 -3.30
CA ALA A 313 -8.81 7.33 -1.85
C ALA A 313 -7.42 7.36 -1.21
N THR A 314 -7.41 7.82 0.03
CA THR A 314 -6.24 7.87 0.89
C THR A 314 -6.36 6.82 2.01
N MET A 315 -5.26 6.48 2.67
CA MET A 315 -5.24 5.38 3.67
C MET A 315 -6.26 5.57 4.81
N ASP A 316 -6.47 6.79 5.28
CA ASP A 316 -7.46 7.10 6.32
C ASP A 316 -8.89 6.81 5.86
N VAL A 317 -9.21 7.08 4.58
CA VAL A 317 -10.52 6.75 3.99
C VAL A 317 -10.71 5.23 3.93
N LEU A 318 -9.67 4.47 3.53
CA LEU A 318 -9.74 3.00 3.47
C LEU A 318 -10.01 2.41 4.86
N VAL A 319 -9.32 2.90 5.88
CA VAL A 319 -9.51 2.46 7.28
C VAL A 319 -10.95 2.74 7.74
N GLN A 320 -11.48 3.94 7.46
CA GLN A 320 -12.86 4.28 7.82
C GLN A 320 -13.88 3.38 7.10
N ASN A 321 -13.68 3.12 5.81
CA ASN A 321 -14.58 2.28 5.01
C ASN A 321 -14.55 0.82 5.46
N MET A 322 -13.38 0.25 5.78
CA MET A 322 -13.28 -1.11 6.29
C MET A 322 -14.02 -1.30 7.63
N VAL A 323 -13.87 -0.34 8.54
CA VAL A 323 -14.61 -0.37 9.81
C VAL A 323 -16.11 -0.22 9.57
N LYS A 324 -16.52 0.66 8.66
CA LYS A 324 -17.93 0.81 8.22
C LYS A 324 -18.47 -0.47 7.61
N ALA A 325 -17.67 -1.21 6.83
CA ALA A 325 -18.03 -2.53 6.29
C ALA A 325 -18.22 -3.60 7.37
N GLY A 326 -17.86 -3.32 8.63
CA GLY A 326 -18.05 -4.19 9.79
C GLY A 326 -16.87 -5.12 10.06
N VAL A 327 -15.66 -4.74 9.63
CA VAL A 327 -14.41 -5.37 10.07
C VAL A 327 -13.96 -4.73 11.38
N PRO A 328 -13.52 -5.50 12.39
CA PRO A 328 -13.06 -4.95 13.67
C PRO A 328 -11.92 -3.94 13.50
N LEU A 329 -11.93 -2.83 14.25
CA LEU A 329 -10.93 -1.78 14.14
C LEU A 329 -9.49 -2.32 14.30
N GLU A 330 -9.28 -3.25 15.23
CA GLU A 330 -7.96 -3.87 15.48
C GLU A 330 -7.43 -4.59 14.25
N ASP A 331 -8.30 -5.33 13.57
CA ASP A 331 -7.95 -6.03 12.33
C ASP A 331 -7.64 -5.05 11.20
N VAL A 332 -8.45 -3.99 11.07
CA VAL A 332 -8.24 -2.93 10.07
C VAL A 332 -6.93 -2.20 10.28
N LEU A 333 -6.58 -1.87 11.54
CA LEU A 333 -5.31 -1.24 11.85
C LEU A 333 -4.12 -2.14 11.49
N ARG A 334 -4.21 -3.47 11.76
CA ARG A 334 -3.18 -4.42 11.33
C ARG A 334 -3.07 -4.49 9.81
N MET A 335 -4.20 -4.57 9.11
CA MET A 335 -4.24 -4.57 7.63
C MET A 335 -3.67 -3.28 7.01
N ALA A 336 -3.72 -2.16 7.72
CA ALA A 336 -3.20 -0.87 7.26
C ALA A 336 -1.73 -0.62 7.65
N SER A 337 -1.17 -1.36 8.60
CA SER A 337 0.17 -1.09 9.16
C SER A 337 1.04 -2.34 9.27
N GLU A 338 0.70 -3.28 10.14
CA GLU A 338 1.51 -4.45 10.47
C GLU A 338 1.65 -5.41 9.28
N THR A 339 0.53 -5.78 8.67
CA THR A 339 0.50 -6.75 7.56
C THR A 339 1.29 -6.27 6.34
N PRO A 340 1.08 -5.05 5.80
CA PRO A 340 1.89 -4.56 4.70
C PRO A 340 3.36 -4.38 5.08
N ALA A 341 3.69 -4.01 6.33
CA ALA A 341 5.08 -3.93 6.77
C ALA A 341 5.76 -5.31 6.77
N LYS A 342 5.06 -6.38 7.15
CA LYS A 342 5.57 -7.76 7.08
C LYS A 342 5.76 -8.22 5.65
N ILE A 343 4.78 -7.97 4.77
CA ILE A 343 4.86 -8.32 3.35
C ILE A 343 6.07 -7.65 2.68
N MET A 344 6.29 -6.36 2.97
CA MET A 344 7.39 -5.59 2.38
C MET A 344 8.74 -5.74 3.11
N GLY A 345 8.80 -6.60 4.14
CA GLY A 345 10.04 -6.90 4.86
C GLY A 345 10.61 -5.73 5.68
N VAL A 346 9.74 -4.81 6.14
CA VAL A 346 10.13 -3.63 6.93
C VAL A 346 9.56 -3.63 8.35
N TYR A 347 8.98 -4.75 8.79
CA TYR A 347 8.32 -4.85 10.09
C TYR A 347 9.26 -4.68 11.28
N ASP A 348 10.55 -4.91 11.10
CA ASP A 348 11.59 -4.63 12.11
C ASP A 348 11.65 -3.15 12.51
N LYS A 349 11.20 -2.24 11.62
CA LYS A 349 11.25 -0.78 11.82
C LYS A 349 9.89 -0.11 11.80
N LYS A 350 8.90 -0.70 11.14
CA LYS A 350 7.62 -0.08 10.79
C LYS A 350 6.42 -0.92 11.25
N GLY A 351 5.22 -0.36 11.16
CA GLY A 351 3.96 -1.09 11.22
C GLY A 351 3.43 -1.41 12.61
N SER A 352 4.12 -1.07 13.68
CA SER A 352 3.62 -1.23 15.06
C SER A 352 4.26 -0.23 16.02
N LEU A 353 3.61 0.01 17.15
CA LEU A 353 4.14 0.83 18.23
C LEU A 353 4.90 -0.07 19.22
N GLU A 354 6.19 -0.22 18.97
CA GLU A 354 7.11 -1.00 19.79
C GLU A 354 8.43 -0.24 19.96
N LYS A 355 9.11 -0.54 21.06
CA LYS A 355 10.44 0.03 21.36
C LYS A 355 11.41 -0.20 20.21
N ASP A 356 12.25 0.79 19.96
CA ASP A 356 13.32 0.85 18.97
C ASP A 356 12.84 0.92 17.50
N LYS A 357 11.53 0.83 17.23
CA LYS A 357 10.97 1.10 15.91
C LYS A 357 10.90 2.61 15.61
N ASP A 358 10.80 2.95 14.34
CA ASP A 358 10.58 4.33 13.91
C ASP A 358 9.30 4.90 14.55
N ALA A 359 9.36 6.13 15.02
CA ALA A 359 8.23 6.81 15.63
C ALA A 359 7.25 7.30 14.55
N ASP A 360 6.57 6.34 13.93
CA ASP A 360 5.49 6.51 12.96
C ASP A 360 4.16 6.33 13.69
N ILE A 361 3.52 7.45 14.03
CA ILE A 361 2.40 7.47 14.99
C ILE A 361 1.27 8.34 14.48
N LEU A 362 0.04 7.87 14.62
CA LEU A 362 -1.17 8.65 14.35
C LEU A 362 -2.00 8.80 15.63
N ILE A 363 -2.59 9.98 15.82
CA ILE A 363 -3.65 10.20 16.79
C ILE A 363 -4.98 10.31 16.03
N LEU A 364 -5.90 9.36 16.27
CA LEU A 364 -7.20 9.31 15.62
C LEU A 364 -8.32 9.64 16.59
N ASP A 365 -9.30 10.43 16.15
CA ASP A 365 -10.54 10.64 16.92
C ASP A 365 -11.47 9.40 16.82
N LYS A 366 -12.61 9.44 17.55
CA LYS A 366 -13.61 8.36 17.56
C LYS A 366 -14.26 8.10 16.18
N LYS A 367 -14.13 9.03 15.23
CA LYS A 367 -14.56 8.87 13.83
C LYS A 367 -13.40 8.45 12.92
N LEU A 368 -12.27 8.05 13.51
CA LEU A 368 -11.04 7.62 12.84
C LEU A 368 -10.41 8.70 11.93
N ARG A 369 -10.69 9.98 12.20
CA ARG A 369 -10.04 11.09 11.51
C ARG A 369 -8.71 11.38 12.17
N ILE A 370 -7.69 11.59 11.38
CA ILE A 370 -6.36 11.94 11.85
C ILE A 370 -6.41 13.34 12.50
N ARG A 371 -5.82 13.49 13.67
CA ARG A 371 -5.72 14.73 14.43
C ARG A 371 -4.29 15.19 14.60
N SER A 372 -3.36 14.26 14.54
CA SER A 372 -1.93 14.52 14.52
C SER A 372 -1.23 13.28 13.97
N ALA A 373 -0.10 13.47 13.29
CA ALA A 373 0.71 12.39 12.79
C ALA A 373 2.21 12.71 12.94
N TRP A 374 3.00 11.65 13.12
CA TRP A 374 4.45 11.69 13.13
C TRP A 374 5.00 10.67 12.15
N SER A 375 5.98 11.07 11.38
CA SER A 375 6.81 10.18 10.58
C SER A 375 8.25 10.28 11.07
N LYS A 376 8.81 9.14 11.49
CA LYS A 376 10.16 9.07 12.10
C LYS A 376 10.36 10.17 13.18
N GLY A 377 9.37 10.32 14.06
CA GLY A 377 9.40 11.27 15.18
C GLY A 377 9.24 12.75 14.82
N GLN A 378 9.10 13.08 13.56
CA GLN A 378 8.80 14.42 13.07
C GLN A 378 7.29 14.59 12.89
N MET A 379 6.73 15.62 13.50
CA MET A 379 5.31 15.93 13.38
C MET A 379 5.01 16.43 11.96
N ILE A 380 3.97 15.85 11.34
CA ILE A 380 3.52 16.24 10.00
C ILE A 380 2.65 17.49 10.13
N GLU A 381 2.98 18.53 9.40
CA GLU A 381 2.25 19.79 9.38
C GLU A 381 1.02 19.74 8.46
N GLY A 382 0.01 20.53 8.79
CA GLY A 382 -1.17 20.71 7.93
C GLY A 382 -2.22 19.59 8.01
N ILE A 383 -2.27 18.87 9.16
CA ILE A 383 -3.31 17.89 9.51
C ILE A 383 -4.39 18.55 10.36
#